data_8fcd0dc363b136f68f89438ad2050b91
#
_entry.id   8fcd0dc363b136f68f89438ad2050b91
#
_cell.length_a   1.000
_cell.length_b   1.000
_cell.length_c   1.000
_cell.angle_alpha   90.00
_cell.angle_beta   90.00
_cell.angle_gamma   90.00
#
_symmetry.space_group_name_H-M   'P 1'
#
loop_
_entity.id
_entity.type
_entity.pdbx_description
1 polymer ?
#
loop_
_entity_poly.entity_id
_entity_poly.type
_entity_poly.pdbx_seq_one_letter_code
_entity_poly.pdbx_strand_id
1 'polypeptide(L)'
;MADGEEAWTVLRVLRWTAGYFRERGMDSPRLDAELLLADTLGVDRVGLYLRYDQPLTDEELASYRRRVARRAKNEPVAYILGKAEFWSLSLKVSPAVLIPRPDTEVLVEEALARGGKRARVLDVGTGSGAIVLALASERPDWSFAALDLSQEALQIARENAQRHEMDGRISFVHGDLAHLPEGPFDLIVANPPYIPRGELAGLMADVRDYEPMQALDGGEDGLEAYRALAAQAIARLAPGGCLLVEIGAGQQDDVRHLFETAGLLDIATRTDYAGIERVVGGCAPL
;
A
#
# COMPACT_ATOMS: atom_id res chain seq x y z
N MET A 1 23.51 25.48 -43.21
CA MET A 1 23.88 24.37 -42.34
C MET A 1 22.93 24.44 -41.19
N ALA A 2 21.94 23.55 -41.20
CA ALA A 2 20.99 23.46 -40.09
C ALA A 2 21.75 22.96 -38.87
N ASP A 3 21.75 23.73 -37.79
CA ASP A 3 22.18 23.26 -36.49
C ASP A 3 21.41 21.97 -36.20
N GLY A 4 22.16 20.84 -36.21
CA GLY A 4 21.56 19.55 -35.88
C GLY A 4 21.06 19.59 -34.44
N GLU A 5 19.75 19.72 -34.24
CA GLU A 5 19.15 19.44 -32.96
C GLU A 5 19.56 18.01 -32.57
N GLU A 6 20.43 17.94 -31.60
CA GLU A 6 20.91 16.67 -31.07
C GLU A 6 19.74 15.85 -30.60
N ALA A 7 19.54 14.66 -31.15
CA ALA A 7 18.39 13.80 -30.90
C ALA A 7 18.18 13.57 -29.39
N TRP A 8 16.95 13.51 -28.96
CA TRP A 8 16.56 13.17 -27.59
C TRP A 8 16.71 11.66 -27.37
N THR A 9 17.90 11.22 -26.99
CA THR A 9 18.16 9.82 -26.62
C THR A 9 17.62 9.50 -25.22
N VAL A 10 17.45 8.21 -24.91
CA VAL A 10 17.03 7.72 -23.60
C VAL A 10 17.87 8.34 -22.48
N LEU A 11 19.21 8.30 -22.60
CA LEU A 11 20.10 8.86 -21.61
C LEU A 11 19.94 10.37 -21.45
N ARG A 12 19.81 11.10 -22.55
CA ARG A 12 19.63 12.56 -22.53
C ARG A 12 18.33 12.96 -21.85
N VAL A 13 17.23 12.26 -22.18
CA VAL A 13 15.91 12.48 -21.57
C VAL A 13 15.95 12.19 -20.07
N LEU A 14 16.54 11.06 -19.65
CA LEU A 14 16.69 10.70 -18.24
C LEU A 14 17.48 11.73 -17.44
N ARG A 15 18.62 12.18 -17.98
CA ARG A 15 19.47 13.18 -17.31
C ARG A 15 18.75 14.51 -17.13
N TRP A 16 18.07 14.95 -18.19
CA TRP A 16 17.31 16.19 -18.14
C TRP A 16 16.16 16.10 -17.12
N THR A 17 15.37 15.03 -17.16
CA THR A 17 14.24 14.85 -16.26
C THR A 17 14.66 14.70 -14.82
N ALA A 18 15.73 13.94 -14.54
CA ALA A 18 16.26 13.81 -13.19
C ALA A 18 16.77 15.14 -12.63
N GLY A 19 17.39 15.99 -13.48
CA GLY A 19 17.74 17.38 -13.13
C GLY A 19 16.53 18.21 -12.80
N TYR A 20 15.53 18.21 -13.68
CA TYR A 20 14.28 18.94 -13.54
C TYR A 20 13.49 18.58 -12.27
N PHE A 21 13.43 17.28 -11.91
CA PHE A 21 12.80 16.81 -10.68
C PHE A 21 13.60 17.17 -9.42
N ARG A 22 14.93 17.12 -9.49
CA ARG A 22 15.81 17.54 -8.38
C ARG A 22 15.63 19.01 -8.03
N GLU A 23 15.56 19.88 -9.04
CA GLU A 23 15.31 21.32 -8.85
C GLU A 23 13.96 21.62 -8.19
N ARG A 24 13.03 20.66 -8.23
CA ARG A 24 11.71 20.74 -7.59
C ARG A 24 11.63 20.05 -6.23
N GLY A 25 12.77 19.58 -5.72
CA GLY A 25 12.85 18.97 -4.39
C GLY A 25 12.23 17.59 -4.28
N MET A 26 12.14 16.84 -5.38
CA MET A 26 11.63 15.47 -5.33
C MET A 26 12.66 14.53 -4.70
N ASP A 27 12.23 13.61 -3.84
CA ASP A 27 13.11 12.73 -3.05
C ASP A 27 13.88 11.74 -3.94
N SER A 28 13.26 11.20 -4.97
CA SER A 28 13.83 10.15 -5.83
C SER A 28 13.84 10.55 -7.32
N PRO A 29 14.47 11.70 -7.69
CA PRO A 29 14.29 12.30 -9.00
C PRO A 29 14.75 11.42 -10.15
N ARG A 30 15.79 10.60 -9.95
CA ARG A 30 16.29 9.67 -10.98
C ARG A 30 15.39 8.45 -11.11
N LEU A 31 14.97 7.87 -10.00
CA LEU A 31 14.06 6.72 -10.00
C LEU A 31 12.73 7.07 -10.65
N ASP A 32 12.16 8.21 -10.30
CA ASP A 32 10.91 8.71 -10.90
C ASP A 32 11.04 8.86 -12.41
N ALA A 33 12.13 9.47 -12.88
CA ALA A 33 12.40 9.61 -14.31
C ALA A 33 12.52 8.26 -15.02
N GLU A 34 13.25 7.30 -14.42
CA GLU A 34 13.45 5.96 -14.97
C GLU A 34 12.12 5.19 -15.05
N LEU A 35 11.30 5.20 -13.99
CA LEU A 35 10.02 4.50 -13.97
C LEU A 35 9.03 5.05 -15.01
N LEU A 36 8.92 6.38 -15.11
CA LEU A 36 8.05 7.03 -16.07
C LEU A 36 8.49 6.76 -17.52
N LEU A 37 9.81 6.74 -17.78
CA LEU A 37 10.33 6.48 -19.12
C LEU A 37 10.23 4.99 -19.49
N ALA A 38 10.54 4.10 -18.56
CA ALA A 38 10.42 2.66 -18.76
C ALA A 38 9.00 2.26 -19.18
N ASP A 39 8.00 2.78 -18.47
CA ASP A 39 6.61 2.53 -18.80
C ASP A 39 6.19 3.18 -20.13
N THR A 40 6.74 4.35 -20.46
CA THR A 40 6.50 5.01 -21.76
C THR A 40 7.00 4.17 -22.92
N LEU A 41 8.16 3.51 -22.76
CA LEU A 41 8.80 2.70 -23.79
C LEU A 41 8.39 1.21 -23.76
N GLY A 42 7.55 0.80 -22.79
CA GLY A 42 7.13 -0.59 -22.62
C GLY A 42 8.28 -1.52 -22.26
N VAL A 43 9.26 -1.06 -21.47
CA VAL A 43 10.43 -1.82 -21.02
C VAL A 43 10.57 -1.75 -19.51
N ASP A 44 11.42 -2.61 -18.95
CA ASP A 44 11.86 -2.49 -17.56
C ASP A 44 13.04 -1.49 -17.41
N ARG A 45 13.47 -1.23 -16.20
CA ARG A 45 14.60 -0.33 -15.94
C ARG A 45 15.90 -0.83 -16.55
N VAL A 46 16.12 -2.13 -16.61
CA VAL A 46 17.31 -2.73 -17.26
C VAL A 46 17.27 -2.46 -18.75
N GLY A 47 16.10 -2.59 -19.37
CA GLY A 47 15.86 -2.28 -20.77
C GLY A 47 16.20 -0.83 -21.15
N LEU A 48 16.04 0.13 -20.22
CA LEU A 48 16.48 1.52 -20.46
C LEU A 48 18.02 1.61 -20.60
N TYR A 49 18.77 0.91 -19.75
CA TYR A 49 20.25 0.91 -19.80
C TYR A 49 20.78 0.32 -21.11
N LEU A 50 20.10 -0.69 -21.65
CA LEU A 50 20.45 -1.32 -22.93
C LEU A 50 20.15 -0.43 -24.14
N ARG A 51 19.36 0.65 -23.95
CA ARG A 51 18.88 1.55 -25.01
C ARG A 51 19.35 3.00 -24.86
N TYR A 52 20.38 3.26 -24.07
CA TYR A 52 20.81 4.62 -23.73
C TYR A 52 21.03 5.56 -24.91
N ASP A 53 21.57 5.07 -26.02
CA ASP A 53 21.84 5.85 -27.24
C ASP A 53 20.65 5.86 -28.21
N GLN A 54 19.59 5.11 -27.91
CA GLN A 54 18.40 5.06 -28.76
C GLN A 54 17.66 6.41 -28.70
N PRO A 55 17.40 7.09 -29.84
CA PRO A 55 16.55 8.27 -29.86
C PRO A 55 15.08 7.89 -29.63
N LEU A 56 14.35 8.74 -28.90
CA LEU A 56 12.93 8.63 -28.74
C LEU A 56 12.21 9.20 -29.98
N THR A 57 11.09 8.59 -30.34
CA THR A 57 10.17 9.14 -31.33
C THR A 57 9.43 10.37 -30.77
N ASP A 58 8.84 11.18 -31.62
CA ASP A 58 8.03 12.34 -31.21
C ASP A 58 6.83 11.93 -30.35
N GLU A 59 6.23 10.77 -30.62
CA GLU A 59 5.10 10.23 -29.85
C GLU A 59 5.53 9.80 -28.44
N GLU A 60 6.66 9.10 -28.33
CA GLU A 60 7.24 8.70 -27.04
C GLU A 60 7.62 9.93 -26.21
N LEU A 61 8.26 10.91 -26.82
CA LEU A 61 8.59 12.18 -26.17
C LEU A 61 7.35 12.93 -25.68
N ALA A 62 6.31 13.01 -26.51
CA ALA A 62 5.06 13.67 -26.15
C ALA A 62 4.35 12.92 -24.99
N SER A 63 4.33 11.59 -25.02
CA SER A 63 3.78 10.75 -23.96
C SER A 63 4.56 10.95 -22.65
N TYR A 64 5.87 10.85 -22.71
CA TYR A 64 6.74 11.05 -21.56
C TYR A 64 6.60 12.45 -20.94
N ARG A 65 6.59 13.51 -21.76
CA ARG A 65 6.39 14.90 -21.30
C ARG A 65 5.10 15.08 -20.50
N ARG A 66 3.99 14.43 -20.92
CA ARG A 66 2.73 14.47 -20.16
C ARG A 66 2.89 13.87 -18.77
N ARG A 67 3.59 12.72 -18.65
CA ARG A 67 3.86 12.08 -17.35
C ARG A 67 4.78 12.91 -16.48
N VAL A 68 5.85 13.47 -17.05
CA VAL A 68 6.75 14.39 -16.34
C VAL A 68 6.00 15.61 -15.82
N ALA A 69 5.09 16.19 -16.61
CA ALA A 69 4.28 17.33 -16.20
C ALA A 69 3.31 17.01 -15.05
N ARG A 70 2.79 15.78 -14.98
CA ARG A 70 1.99 15.28 -13.85
C ARG A 70 2.85 15.15 -12.59
N ARG A 71 3.98 14.45 -12.69
CA ARG A 71 4.91 14.29 -11.56
C ARG A 71 5.43 15.64 -11.04
N ALA A 72 5.71 16.59 -11.94
CA ALA A 72 6.12 17.95 -11.58
C ALA A 72 5.10 18.72 -10.74
N LYS A 73 3.86 18.25 -10.65
CA LYS A 73 2.81 18.74 -9.74
C LYS A 73 2.69 17.89 -8.47
N ASN A 74 3.68 17.09 -8.15
CA ASN A 74 3.75 16.14 -7.05
C ASN A 74 2.79 14.93 -7.16
N GLU A 75 2.17 14.68 -8.32
CA GLU A 75 1.38 13.45 -8.48
C GLU A 75 2.26 12.22 -8.30
N PRO A 76 1.89 11.24 -7.44
CA PRO A 76 2.68 10.04 -7.20
C PRO A 76 2.93 9.25 -8.49
N VAL A 77 4.15 8.73 -8.67
CA VAL A 77 4.51 7.93 -9.85
C VAL A 77 3.55 6.74 -10.00
N ALA A 78 3.18 6.08 -8.90
CA ALA A 78 2.26 4.96 -8.93
C ALA A 78 0.89 5.32 -9.54
N TYR A 79 0.35 6.51 -9.24
CA TYR A 79 -0.91 6.96 -9.84
C TYR A 79 -0.74 7.40 -11.30
N ILE A 80 0.42 7.97 -11.66
CA ILE A 80 0.72 8.31 -13.07
C ILE A 80 0.76 7.04 -13.92
N LEU A 81 1.32 5.95 -13.38
CA LEU A 81 1.45 4.65 -14.03
C LEU A 81 0.18 3.78 -13.89
N GLY A 82 -0.66 4.07 -12.89
CA GLY A 82 -1.83 3.27 -12.55
C GLY A 82 -1.50 1.92 -11.90
N LYS A 83 -0.27 1.74 -11.41
CA LYS A 83 0.21 0.49 -10.80
C LYS A 83 1.26 0.73 -9.72
N ALA A 84 1.32 -0.19 -8.76
CA ALA A 84 2.36 -0.27 -7.73
C ALA A 84 2.75 -1.74 -7.52
N GLU A 85 4.01 -1.97 -7.16
CA GLU A 85 4.50 -3.31 -6.81
C GLU A 85 4.39 -3.51 -5.30
N PHE A 86 3.88 -4.68 -4.88
CA PHE A 86 3.80 -5.10 -3.49
C PHE A 86 3.87 -6.62 -3.42
N TRP A 87 4.72 -7.20 -2.59
CA TRP A 87 4.89 -8.66 -2.45
C TRP A 87 5.09 -9.39 -3.78
N SER A 88 5.88 -8.80 -4.68
CA SER A 88 6.06 -9.29 -6.07
C SER A 88 4.78 -9.33 -6.93
N LEU A 89 3.70 -8.70 -6.49
CA LEU A 89 2.45 -8.56 -7.24
C LEU A 89 2.38 -7.15 -7.84
N SER A 90 2.01 -7.05 -9.11
CA SER A 90 1.75 -5.77 -9.76
C SER A 90 0.27 -5.41 -9.58
N LEU A 91 0.00 -4.46 -8.70
CA LEU A 91 -1.35 -4.06 -8.30
C LEU A 91 -1.78 -2.78 -9.02
N LYS A 92 -3.00 -2.76 -9.53
CA LYS A 92 -3.66 -1.53 -9.99
C LYS A 92 -3.87 -0.61 -8.79
N VAL A 93 -3.53 0.67 -8.95
CA VAL A 93 -3.80 1.73 -7.97
C VAL A 93 -4.36 2.96 -8.65
N SER A 94 -5.09 3.77 -7.91
CA SER A 94 -5.61 5.08 -8.30
C SER A 94 -5.80 5.95 -7.06
N PRO A 95 -6.15 7.23 -7.17
CA PRO A 95 -6.45 8.08 -6.02
C PRO A 95 -7.58 7.60 -5.08
N ALA A 96 -8.25 6.50 -5.42
CA ALA A 96 -9.25 5.87 -4.56
C ALA A 96 -8.66 4.94 -3.49
N VAL A 97 -7.37 4.60 -3.55
CA VAL A 97 -6.70 3.68 -2.63
C VAL A 97 -5.33 4.21 -2.21
N LEU A 98 -4.93 3.92 -0.98
CA LEU A 98 -3.56 4.14 -0.53
C LEU A 98 -2.58 3.37 -1.43
N ILE A 99 -1.46 3.99 -1.81
CA ILE A 99 -0.39 3.28 -2.49
C ILE A 99 0.26 2.31 -1.50
N PRO A 100 0.31 0.99 -1.79
CA PRO A 100 0.95 0.02 -0.90
C PRO A 100 2.36 0.43 -0.51
N ARG A 101 2.69 0.33 0.79
CA ARG A 101 4.01 0.68 1.32
C ARG A 101 4.84 -0.58 1.55
N PRO A 102 6.15 -0.56 1.28
CA PRO A 102 7.03 -1.70 1.56
C PRO A 102 7.00 -2.12 3.04
N ASP A 103 6.86 -1.17 3.98
CA ASP A 103 6.81 -1.46 5.41
C ASP A 103 5.61 -2.36 5.79
N THR A 104 4.51 -2.31 5.03
CA THR A 104 3.33 -3.16 5.21
C THR A 104 3.63 -4.65 4.93
N GLU A 105 4.72 -4.97 4.24
CA GLU A 105 5.14 -6.36 4.02
C GLU A 105 5.47 -7.07 5.35
N VAL A 106 5.89 -6.34 6.38
CA VAL A 106 6.12 -6.88 7.73
C VAL A 106 4.83 -7.41 8.36
N LEU A 107 3.68 -6.76 8.10
CA LEU A 107 2.38 -7.26 8.54
C LEU A 107 2.01 -8.56 7.82
N VAL A 108 2.28 -8.66 6.53
CA VAL A 108 2.08 -9.91 5.76
C VAL A 108 2.94 -11.05 6.32
N GLU A 109 4.23 -10.81 6.57
CA GLU A 109 5.13 -11.79 7.16
C GLU A 109 4.64 -12.29 8.52
N GLU A 110 4.20 -11.36 9.39
CA GLU A 110 3.69 -11.71 10.72
C GLU A 110 2.39 -12.54 10.62
N ALA A 111 1.48 -12.19 9.71
CA ALA A 111 0.26 -12.95 9.47
C ALA A 111 0.58 -14.37 8.95
N LEU A 112 1.54 -14.51 8.04
CA LEU A 112 2.00 -15.80 7.52
C LEU A 112 2.65 -16.67 8.60
N ALA A 113 3.37 -16.05 9.55
CA ALA A 113 4.03 -16.75 10.66
C ALA A 113 3.03 -17.25 11.72
N ARG A 114 1.94 -16.50 11.99
CA ARG A 114 0.93 -16.87 12.99
C ARG A 114 -0.16 -17.77 12.44
N GLY A 115 -0.46 -17.67 11.16
CA GLY A 115 -1.51 -18.46 10.55
C GLY A 115 -1.18 -19.95 10.46
N GLY A 116 -2.17 -20.78 10.75
CA GLY A 116 -2.04 -22.23 10.63
C GLY A 116 -2.03 -22.73 9.18
N LYS A 117 -2.09 -24.07 9.02
CA LYS A 117 -2.15 -24.70 7.70
C LYS A 117 -3.37 -24.24 6.89
N ARG A 118 -4.48 -23.99 7.57
CA ARG A 118 -5.70 -23.38 7.03
C ARG A 118 -6.08 -22.23 7.94
N ALA A 119 -6.55 -21.14 7.36
CA ALA A 119 -7.04 -19.99 8.11
C ALA A 119 -8.17 -19.29 7.36
N ARG A 120 -9.09 -18.72 8.12
CA ARG A 120 -10.07 -17.74 7.67
C ARG A 120 -9.58 -16.35 8.09
N VAL A 121 -9.25 -15.52 7.13
CA VAL A 121 -8.61 -14.21 7.36
C VAL A 121 -9.57 -13.09 6.99
N LEU A 122 -9.61 -12.05 7.82
CA LEU A 122 -10.27 -10.78 7.51
C LEU A 122 -9.20 -9.70 7.32
N ASP A 123 -9.17 -9.09 6.14
CA ASP A 123 -8.37 -7.90 5.85
C ASP A 123 -9.28 -6.66 5.96
N VAL A 124 -8.98 -5.77 6.91
CA VAL A 124 -9.81 -4.61 7.26
C VAL A 124 -9.17 -3.34 6.74
N GLY A 125 -9.92 -2.58 5.91
CA GLY A 125 -9.37 -1.47 5.17
C GLY A 125 -8.50 -1.94 4.01
N THR A 126 -9.00 -2.89 3.22
CA THR A 126 -8.22 -3.62 2.22
C THR A 126 -7.60 -2.75 1.13
N GLY A 127 -8.16 -1.55 0.85
CA GLY A 127 -7.64 -0.62 -0.13
C GLY A 127 -7.53 -1.24 -1.53
N SER A 128 -6.31 -1.32 -2.05
CA SER A 128 -6.02 -1.98 -3.34
C SER A 128 -6.07 -3.52 -3.28
N GLY A 129 -6.28 -4.10 -2.10
CA GLY A 129 -6.19 -5.53 -1.85
C GLY A 129 -4.76 -6.02 -1.57
N ALA A 130 -3.82 -5.13 -1.28
CA ALA A 130 -2.40 -5.48 -1.19
C ALA A 130 -2.13 -6.60 -0.17
N ILE A 131 -2.64 -6.47 1.07
CA ILE A 131 -2.41 -7.45 2.14
C ILE A 131 -3.11 -8.77 1.82
N VAL A 132 -4.41 -8.73 1.51
CA VAL A 132 -5.18 -9.94 1.25
C VAL A 132 -4.65 -10.72 0.05
N LEU A 133 -4.20 -10.04 -1.01
CA LEU A 133 -3.63 -10.69 -2.19
C LEU A 133 -2.25 -11.28 -1.92
N ALA A 134 -1.41 -10.58 -1.17
CA ALA A 134 -0.12 -11.11 -0.73
C ALA A 134 -0.29 -12.40 0.10
N LEU A 135 -1.22 -12.40 1.07
CA LEU A 135 -1.55 -13.59 1.85
C LEU A 135 -2.14 -14.71 0.97
N ALA A 136 -3.02 -14.37 0.04
CA ALA A 136 -3.65 -15.34 -0.86
C ALA A 136 -2.65 -15.97 -1.85
N SER A 137 -1.60 -15.26 -2.26
CA SER A 137 -0.55 -15.81 -3.12
C SER A 137 0.29 -16.86 -2.40
N GLU A 138 0.54 -16.69 -1.09
CA GLU A 138 1.36 -17.57 -0.27
C GLU A 138 0.59 -18.76 0.32
N ARG A 139 -0.71 -18.63 0.50
CA ARG A 139 -1.55 -19.61 1.21
C ARG A 139 -2.77 -20.03 0.38
N PRO A 140 -2.62 -21.05 -0.49
CA PRO A 140 -3.72 -21.49 -1.36
C PRO A 140 -4.89 -22.12 -0.59
N ASP A 141 -4.66 -22.66 0.61
CA ASP A 141 -5.67 -23.31 1.46
C ASP A 141 -6.40 -22.35 2.42
N TRP A 142 -6.06 -21.05 2.40
CA TRP A 142 -6.73 -20.05 3.21
C TRP A 142 -7.93 -19.45 2.48
N SER A 143 -8.92 -18.98 3.25
CA SER A 143 -10.08 -18.23 2.76
C SER A 143 -10.07 -16.81 3.33
N PHE A 144 -10.57 -15.85 2.54
CA PHE A 144 -10.41 -14.44 2.86
C PHE A 144 -11.72 -13.68 2.78
N ALA A 145 -11.86 -12.71 3.69
CA ALA A 145 -12.79 -11.61 3.56
C ALA A 145 -11.99 -10.30 3.52
N ALA A 146 -12.32 -9.40 2.61
CA ALA A 146 -11.70 -8.10 2.44
C ALA A 146 -12.77 -7.03 2.66
N LEU A 147 -12.61 -6.24 3.72
CA LEU A 147 -13.55 -5.18 4.12
C LEU A 147 -12.96 -3.82 3.74
N ASP A 148 -13.78 -2.95 3.16
CA ASP A 148 -13.43 -1.53 2.99
C ASP A 148 -14.68 -0.65 3.05
N LEU A 149 -14.52 0.58 3.54
CA LEU A 149 -15.55 1.60 3.57
C LEU A 149 -15.81 2.18 2.16
N SER A 150 -14.78 2.19 1.29
CA SER A 150 -14.85 2.71 -0.05
C SER A 150 -15.25 1.64 -1.06
N GLN A 151 -16.38 1.82 -1.73
CA GLN A 151 -16.79 0.95 -2.83
C GLN A 151 -15.80 1.02 -4.02
N GLU A 152 -15.17 2.18 -4.23
CA GLU A 152 -14.16 2.37 -5.28
C GLU A 152 -12.89 1.58 -4.96
N ALA A 153 -12.46 1.57 -3.69
CA ALA A 153 -11.35 0.73 -3.23
C ALA A 153 -11.65 -0.76 -3.44
N LEU A 154 -12.84 -1.22 -3.04
CA LEU A 154 -13.27 -2.61 -3.26
C LEU A 154 -13.32 -2.98 -4.75
N GLN A 155 -13.68 -2.04 -5.62
CA GLN A 155 -13.64 -2.29 -7.06
C GLN A 155 -12.20 -2.53 -7.54
N ILE A 156 -11.24 -1.71 -7.09
CA ILE A 156 -9.83 -1.88 -7.42
C ILE A 156 -9.30 -3.20 -6.86
N ALA A 157 -9.62 -3.54 -5.60
CA ALA A 157 -9.22 -4.80 -4.99
C ALA A 157 -9.76 -6.03 -5.76
N ARG A 158 -11.02 -5.99 -6.22
CA ARG A 158 -11.59 -7.05 -7.07
C ARG A 158 -10.87 -7.18 -8.41
N GLU A 159 -10.58 -6.06 -9.06
CA GLU A 159 -9.84 -6.06 -10.33
C GLU A 159 -8.42 -6.61 -10.16
N ASN A 160 -7.76 -6.31 -9.04
CA ASN A 160 -6.47 -6.89 -8.70
C ASN A 160 -6.59 -8.39 -8.41
N ALA A 161 -7.60 -8.82 -7.67
CA ALA A 161 -7.86 -10.23 -7.40
C ALA A 161 -8.10 -11.03 -8.70
N GLN A 162 -8.90 -10.48 -9.62
CA GLN A 162 -9.14 -11.10 -10.93
C GLN A 162 -7.87 -11.18 -11.77
N ARG A 163 -7.06 -10.10 -11.80
CA ARG A 163 -5.78 -10.07 -12.54
C ARG A 163 -4.82 -11.17 -12.07
N HIS A 164 -4.84 -11.49 -10.79
CA HIS A 164 -3.98 -12.50 -10.18
C HIS A 164 -4.69 -13.85 -9.95
N GLU A 165 -5.90 -14.06 -10.51
CA GLU A 165 -6.67 -15.31 -10.45
C GLU A 165 -6.98 -15.77 -9.01
N MET A 166 -7.23 -14.79 -8.10
CA MET A 166 -7.47 -15.04 -6.67
C MET A 166 -8.91 -14.69 -6.22
N ASP A 167 -9.74 -14.13 -7.11
CA ASP A 167 -11.09 -13.63 -6.79
C ASP A 167 -12.03 -14.72 -6.28
N GLY A 168 -11.86 -15.97 -6.68
CA GLY A 168 -12.66 -17.12 -6.20
C GLY A 168 -12.46 -17.46 -4.72
N ARG A 169 -11.44 -16.90 -4.04
CA ARG A 169 -11.11 -17.16 -2.62
C ARG A 169 -11.29 -15.97 -1.70
N ILE A 170 -11.63 -14.80 -2.26
CA ILE A 170 -11.76 -13.54 -1.52
C ILE A 170 -13.19 -13.04 -1.59
N SER A 171 -13.83 -12.88 -0.45
CA SER A 171 -15.14 -12.26 -0.31
C SER A 171 -14.99 -10.77 -0.01
N PHE A 172 -15.46 -9.90 -0.90
CA PHE A 172 -15.34 -8.44 -0.75
C PHE A 172 -16.59 -7.87 -0.09
N VAL A 173 -16.43 -7.22 1.06
CA VAL A 173 -17.49 -6.71 1.91
C VAL A 173 -17.39 -5.18 2.00
N HIS A 174 -18.48 -4.47 1.69
CA HIS A 174 -18.58 -3.04 1.92
C HIS A 174 -19.04 -2.80 3.36
N GLY A 175 -18.27 -2.07 4.15
CA GLY A 175 -18.54 -1.78 5.54
C GLY A 175 -17.45 -0.96 6.19
N ASP A 176 -17.65 -0.60 7.45
CA ASP A 176 -16.75 0.22 8.23
C ASP A 176 -16.05 -0.57 9.36
N LEU A 177 -15.02 0.04 9.96
CA LEU A 177 -14.27 -0.50 11.09
C LEU A 177 -15.12 -0.70 12.35
N ALA A 178 -16.25 -0.01 12.47
CA ALA A 178 -17.14 -0.12 13.63
C ALA A 178 -18.06 -1.35 13.53
N HIS A 179 -18.17 -1.97 12.35
CA HIS A 179 -19.09 -3.08 12.09
C HIS A 179 -18.41 -4.19 11.27
N LEU A 180 -17.47 -4.90 11.92
CA LEU A 180 -16.79 -6.03 11.28
C LEU A 180 -17.78 -7.16 10.94
N PRO A 181 -17.58 -7.86 9.79
CA PRO A 181 -18.40 -9.01 9.42
C PRO A 181 -18.32 -10.12 10.47
N GLU A 182 -19.33 -11.00 10.47
CA GLU A 182 -19.38 -12.09 11.43
C GLU A 182 -18.25 -13.10 11.23
N GLY A 183 -17.58 -13.43 12.38
CA GLY A 183 -16.54 -14.44 12.46
C GLY A 183 -17.07 -15.88 12.50
N PRO A 184 -16.31 -16.82 13.08
CA PRO A 184 -14.97 -16.55 13.61
C PRO A 184 -13.90 -16.44 12.54
N PHE A 185 -12.88 -15.60 12.80
CA PHE A 185 -11.68 -15.48 11.98
C PHE A 185 -10.46 -15.99 12.75
N ASP A 186 -9.58 -16.72 12.09
CA ASP A 186 -8.29 -17.13 12.66
C ASP A 186 -7.31 -15.95 12.71
N LEU A 187 -7.39 -15.04 11.73
CA LEU A 187 -6.62 -13.82 11.68
C LEU A 187 -7.52 -12.65 11.25
N ILE A 188 -7.36 -11.52 11.94
CA ILE A 188 -7.81 -10.20 11.47
C ILE A 188 -6.56 -9.37 11.26
N VAL A 189 -6.38 -8.85 10.04
CA VAL A 189 -5.24 -8.01 9.67
C VAL A 189 -5.74 -6.63 9.24
N ALA A 190 -5.00 -5.57 9.56
CA ALA A 190 -5.35 -4.22 9.13
C ALA A 190 -4.11 -3.33 9.04
N ASN A 191 -4.09 -2.48 7.99
CA ASN A 191 -3.29 -1.27 7.97
C ASN A 191 -4.26 -0.08 8.02
N PRO A 192 -4.71 0.31 9.22
CA PRO A 192 -5.73 1.34 9.36
C PRO A 192 -5.13 2.74 9.27
N PRO A 193 -5.93 3.80 9.04
CA PRO A 193 -5.45 5.16 9.14
C PRO A 193 -4.97 5.45 10.56
N TYR A 194 -3.75 5.99 10.69
CA TYR A 194 -3.09 6.18 11.98
C TYR A 194 -2.46 7.56 12.17
N ILE A 195 -2.59 8.47 11.20
CA ILE A 195 -1.98 9.81 11.30
C ILE A 195 -2.90 10.70 12.11
N PRO A 196 -2.41 11.33 13.21
CA PRO A 196 -3.18 12.32 13.94
C PRO A 196 -3.64 13.45 13.02
N ARG A 197 -4.90 13.85 13.13
CA ARG A 197 -5.50 14.88 12.24
C ARG A 197 -4.69 16.16 12.18
N GLY A 198 -4.09 16.57 13.29
CA GLY A 198 -3.23 17.76 13.38
C GLY A 198 -1.95 17.66 12.55
N GLU A 199 -1.50 16.46 12.19
CA GLU A 199 -0.26 16.22 11.45
C GLU A 199 -0.47 16.09 9.93
N LEU A 200 -1.71 15.91 9.48
CA LEU A 200 -2.04 15.73 8.06
C LEU A 200 -1.54 16.86 7.16
N ALA A 201 -1.60 18.10 7.64
CA ALA A 201 -1.10 19.26 6.88
C ALA A 201 0.42 19.27 6.67
N GLY A 202 1.16 18.54 7.51
CA GLY A 202 2.63 18.41 7.45
C GLY A 202 3.13 17.29 6.52
N LEU A 203 2.23 16.49 5.96
CA LEU A 203 2.60 15.39 5.07
C LEU A 203 3.24 15.90 3.78
N MET A 204 4.05 15.05 3.15
CA MET A 204 4.59 15.30 1.82
C MET A 204 3.45 15.58 0.83
N ALA A 205 3.70 16.48 -0.11
CA ALA A 205 2.66 16.98 -1.01
C ALA A 205 2.02 15.86 -1.87
N ASP A 206 2.77 14.85 -2.24
CA ASP A 206 2.27 13.71 -3.01
C ASP A 206 1.31 12.83 -2.19
N VAL A 207 1.54 12.67 -0.89
CA VAL A 207 0.63 11.96 0.02
C VAL A 207 -0.59 12.84 0.32
N ARG A 208 -0.35 14.06 0.82
CA ARG A 208 -1.39 14.97 1.29
C ARG A 208 -2.41 15.35 0.23
N ASP A 209 -1.93 15.64 -0.99
CA ASP A 209 -2.76 16.25 -2.04
C ASP A 209 -3.37 15.20 -2.99
N TYR A 210 -2.90 13.95 -2.95
CA TYR A 210 -3.30 12.92 -3.92
C TYR A 210 -3.85 11.63 -3.30
N GLU A 211 -3.38 11.21 -2.12
CA GLU A 211 -3.86 9.98 -1.50
C GLU A 211 -5.18 10.21 -0.74
N PRO A 212 -6.05 9.19 -0.64
CA PRO A 212 -7.38 9.38 -0.06
C PRO A 212 -7.26 9.71 1.44
N MET A 213 -7.79 10.84 1.85
CA MET A 213 -7.74 11.34 3.23
C MET A 213 -8.25 10.31 4.25
N GLN A 214 -9.30 9.58 3.90
CA GLN A 214 -9.88 8.53 4.77
C GLN A 214 -8.92 7.35 5.04
N ALA A 215 -7.88 7.16 4.22
CA ALA A 215 -6.85 6.15 4.45
C ALA A 215 -5.67 6.69 5.28
N LEU A 216 -5.67 7.99 5.60
CA LEU A 216 -4.60 8.68 6.34
C LEU A 216 -5.06 9.13 7.72
N ASP A 217 -6.28 9.74 7.83
CA ASP A 217 -6.80 10.36 9.04
C ASP A 217 -7.16 9.32 10.11
N GLY A 218 -6.30 9.15 11.10
CA GLY A 218 -6.49 8.29 12.27
C GLY A 218 -7.30 8.94 13.40
N GLY A 219 -7.91 10.10 13.16
CA GLY A 219 -8.66 10.86 14.16
C GLY A 219 -7.79 11.86 14.93
N GLU A 220 -8.27 12.28 16.10
CA GLU A 220 -7.62 13.35 16.87
C GLU A 220 -6.20 12.97 17.30
N ASP A 221 -6.00 11.74 17.77
CA ASP A 221 -4.74 11.21 18.28
C ASP A 221 -4.13 10.07 17.46
N GLY A 222 -4.72 9.74 16.29
CA GLY A 222 -4.26 8.67 15.43
C GLY A 222 -4.65 7.26 15.89
N LEU A 223 -5.50 7.11 16.90
CA LEU A 223 -5.82 5.83 17.52
C LEU A 223 -7.28 5.38 17.33
N GLU A 224 -8.11 6.14 16.62
CA GLU A 224 -9.54 5.84 16.49
C GLU A 224 -9.80 4.47 15.86
N ALA A 225 -9.08 4.13 14.81
CA ALA A 225 -9.22 2.85 14.13
C ALA A 225 -8.82 1.67 15.02
N TYR A 226 -7.75 1.81 15.80
CA TYR A 226 -7.31 0.74 16.72
C TYR A 226 -8.31 0.50 17.85
N ARG A 227 -8.94 1.56 18.39
CA ARG A 227 -10.02 1.43 19.38
C ARG A 227 -11.20 0.65 18.82
N ALA A 228 -11.62 0.98 17.59
CA ALA A 228 -12.73 0.31 16.92
C ALA A 228 -12.43 -1.17 16.65
N LEU A 229 -11.23 -1.49 16.19
CA LEU A 229 -10.77 -2.87 15.95
C LEU A 229 -10.68 -3.67 17.26
N ALA A 230 -10.01 -3.13 18.28
CA ALA A 230 -9.85 -3.80 19.57
C ALA A 230 -11.19 -4.11 20.24
N ALA A 231 -12.15 -3.19 20.20
CA ALA A 231 -13.48 -3.37 20.78
C ALA A 231 -14.27 -4.55 20.20
N GLN A 232 -13.95 -4.97 18.98
CA GLN A 232 -14.69 -6.04 18.27
C GLN A 232 -13.87 -7.34 18.15
N ALA A 233 -12.57 -7.29 18.39
CA ALA A 233 -11.64 -8.37 18.10
C ALA A 233 -12.06 -9.70 18.73
N ILE A 234 -12.31 -9.72 20.06
CA ILE A 234 -12.66 -10.95 20.78
C ILE A 234 -13.95 -11.59 20.23
N ALA A 235 -14.95 -10.78 19.86
CA ALA A 235 -16.21 -11.30 19.35
C ALA A 235 -16.11 -11.83 17.90
N ARG A 236 -15.06 -11.48 17.19
CA ARG A 236 -14.88 -11.84 15.76
C ARG A 236 -13.74 -12.85 15.55
N LEU A 237 -12.83 -13.00 16.51
CA LEU A 237 -11.75 -13.99 16.44
C LEU A 237 -12.23 -15.37 16.89
N ALA A 238 -11.66 -16.40 16.29
CA ALA A 238 -11.72 -17.76 16.79
C ALA A 238 -10.95 -17.85 18.15
N PRO A 239 -11.22 -18.84 19.01
CA PRO A 239 -10.36 -19.12 20.14
C PRO A 239 -8.89 -19.27 19.70
N GLY A 240 -7.98 -18.49 20.29
CA GLY A 240 -6.58 -18.43 19.87
C GLY A 240 -6.31 -17.70 18.55
N GLY A 241 -7.33 -17.16 17.88
CA GLY A 241 -7.17 -16.30 16.69
C GLY A 241 -6.57 -14.96 17.03
N CYS A 242 -5.89 -14.28 16.11
CA CYS A 242 -5.12 -13.07 16.37
C CYS A 242 -5.56 -11.86 15.55
N LEU A 243 -5.52 -10.68 16.20
CA LEU A 243 -5.59 -9.37 15.55
C LEU A 243 -4.17 -8.86 15.35
N LEU A 244 -3.83 -8.47 14.12
CA LEU A 244 -2.55 -7.89 13.72
C LEU A 244 -2.80 -6.55 13.04
N VAL A 245 -2.16 -5.49 13.52
CA VAL A 245 -2.31 -4.15 12.92
C VAL A 245 -0.96 -3.53 12.61
N GLU A 246 -0.86 -2.86 11.47
CA GLU A 246 0.23 -1.92 11.22
C GLU A 246 0.03 -0.69 12.10
N ILE A 247 1.15 -0.09 12.58
CA ILE A 247 1.15 1.09 13.43
C ILE A 247 2.06 2.18 12.89
N GLY A 248 1.73 3.43 13.18
CA GLY A 248 2.63 4.55 13.03
C GLY A 248 3.80 4.49 14.01
N ALA A 249 4.92 5.11 13.66
CA ALA A 249 6.09 5.18 14.52
C ALA A 249 5.74 5.81 15.90
N GLY A 250 6.07 5.13 16.98
CA GLY A 250 5.83 5.59 18.34
C GLY A 250 4.46 5.25 18.93
N GLN A 251 3.56 4.59 18.20
CA GLN A 251 2.22 4.23 18.68
C GLN A 251 2.15 2.86 19.39
N GLN A 252 3.26 2.12 19.46
CA GLN A 252 3.27 0.73 19.94
C GLN A 252 2.70 0.57 21.35
N ASP A 253 3.05 1.45 22.27
CA ASP A 253 2.62 1.33 23.68
C ASP A 253 1.12 1.62 23.83
N ASP A 254 0.61 2.62 23.12
CA ASP A 254 -0.80 2.96 23.13
C ASP A 254 -1.66 1.83 22.52
N VAL A 255 -1.23 1.28 21.38
CA VAL A 255 -1.97 0.18 20.73
C VAL A 255 -1.90 -1.10 21.55
N ARG A 256 -0.76 -1.42 22.16
CA ARG A 256 -0.64 -2.54 23.13
C ARG A 256 -1.61 -2.38 24.29
N HIS A 257 -1.68 -1.20 24.88
CA HIS A 257 -2.60 -0.92 25.98
C HIS A 257 -4.07 -1.09 25.58
N LEU A 258 -4.43 -0.66 24.36
CA LEU A 258 -5.77 -0.89 23.80
C LEU A 258 -6.08 -2.40 23.68
N PHE A 259 -5.12 -3.20 23.22
CA PHE A 259 -5.28 -4.65 23.07
C PHE A 259 -5.38 -5.35 24.43
N GLU A 260 -4.56 -4.96 25.41
CA GLU A 260 -4.64 -5.46 26.81
C GLU A 260 -6.03 -5.17 27.41
N THR A 261 -6.49 -3.93 27.26
CA THR A 261 -7.81 -3.50 27.76
C THR A 261 -8.96 -4.25 27.09
N ALA A 262 -8.82 -4.60 25.81
CA ALA A 262 -9.79 -5.41 25.07
C ALA A 262 -9.77 -6.91 25.46
N GLY A 263 -8.80 -7.37 26.25
CA GLY A 263 -8.67 -8.76 26.69
C GLY A 263 -7.92 -9.66 25.72
N LEU A 264 -7.16 -9.09 24.78
CA LEU A 264 -6.24 -9.85 23.96
C LEU A 264 -5.01 -10.27 24.78
N LEU A 265 -4.48 -11.44 24.47
CA LEU A 265 -3.32 -12.06 25.14
C LEU A 265 -2.14 -12.14 24.15
N ASP A 266 -0.97 -12.53 24.66
CA ASP A 266 0.26 -12.75 23.88
C ASP A 266 0.60 -11.55 22.98
N ILE A 267 0.45 -10.33 23.53
CA ILE A 267 0.66 -9.10 22.79
C ILE A 267 2.14 -8.91 22.52
N ALA A 268 2.48 -8.81 21.23
CA ALA A 268 3.85 -8.63 20.76
C ALA A 268 3.93 -7.54 19.67
N THR A 269 5.10 -6.94 19.57
CA THR A 269 5.43 -5.99 18.50
C THR A 269 6.44 -6.61 17.54
N ARG A 270 6.42 -6.17 16.28
CA ARG A 270 7.42 -6.51 15.28
C ARG A 270 7.93 -5.24 14.60
N THR A 271 9.26 -5.19 14.43
CA THR A 271 9.95 -4.10 13.75
C THR A 271 10.09 -4.38 12.27
N ASP A 272 10.16 -3.30 11.48
CA ASP A 272 10.60 -3.35 10.09
C ASP A 272 12.13 -3.57 9.98
N TYR A 273 12.62 -3.64 8.75
CA TYR A 273 14.05 -3.83 8.46
C TYR A 273 14.91 -2.61 8.82
N ALA A 274 14.30 -1.45 9.07
CA ALA A 274 14.97 -0.25 9.59
C ALA A 274 15.00 -0.20 11.12
N GLY A 275 14.38 -1.19 11.81
CA GLY A 275 14.31 -1.27 13.27
C GLY A 275 13.19 -0.43 13.88
N ILE A 276 12.23 0.04 13.08
CA ILE A 276 11.07 0.80 13.54
C ILE A 276 9.92 -0.18 13.81
N GLU A 277 9.25 -0.05 14.96
CA GLU A 277 8.08 -0.87 15.27
C GLU A 277 6.92 -0.57 14.33
N ARG A 278 6.44 -1.61 13.64
CA ARG A 278 5.44 -1.49 12.57
C ARG A 278 4.20 -2.33 12.77
N VAL A 279 4.29 -3.41 13.53
CA VAL A 279 3.15 -4.29 13.75
C VAL A 279 2.95 -4.53 15.23
N VAL A 280 1.71 -4.41 15.67
CA VAL A 280 1.25 -4.91 16.99
C VAL A 280 0.28 -6.05 16.74
N GLY A 281 0.50 -7.17 17.43
CA GLY A 281 -0.38 -8.33 17.38
C GLY A 281 -0.82 -8.76 18.78
N GLY A 282 -2.05 -9.24 18.90
CA GLY A 282 -2.57 -9.85 20.14
C GLY A 282 -3.63 -10.91 19.79
N CYS A 283 -3.77 -11.97 20.59
CA CYS A 283 -4.61 -13.11 20.31
C CYS A 283 -5.76 -13.24 21.30
N ALA A 284 -6.90 -13.75 20.84
CA ALA A 284 -8.03 -14.11 21.71
C ALA A 284 -7.65 -15.26 22.64
N PRO A 285 -8.24 -15.36 23.84
CA PRO A 285 -8.14 -16.55 24.68
C PRO A 285 -8.53 -17.83 23.95
N LEU A 286 -7.97 -18.99 24.38
CA LEU A 286 -8.30 -20.33 23.87
C LEU A 286 -9.70 -20.77 24.24
#